data_b3d7bbed41f104a861973602d9b238a1
#
_entry.id   b3d7bbed41f104a861973602d9b238a1
#
_cell.length_a   1.000
_cell.length_b   1.000
_cell.length_c   1.000
_cell.angle_alpha   90.00
_cell.angle_beta   90.00
_cell.angle_gamma   90.00
#
_symmetry.space_group_name_H-M   'P 1'
#
loop_
_entity.id
_entity.type
_entity.pdbx_description
1 polymer ?
#
loop_
_entity_poly.entity_id
_entity_poly.type
_entity_poly.pdbx_seq_one_letter_code
_entity_poly.pdbx_strand_id
1 'polypeptide(L)'
;MANKQVAVFMGDDASPEVMAPTVDLLRGMDLGIDFVEPLVGQVAKNASGTLFPDEAKAQIDAADATFFGSTSGDSTPVLFYLRWGKQTFANLRPCVYVPGFNSPMARPDGIDFAIIRENLEDLYLGLEGDTQDVAGLRLYSRHARANLGDLGPGKYAIKAITEAGSERVIRFAFELARKRDKQRKVTVTCKYNMLAVADGLFLEIGKAIAEEYPDIEFEHFIVDDFLCRMITNPHALDVVVMPNLYGDIMSDGAAGLIGGLGLAPSGCYGEEYAYFESAHGTAPDIAGQNIINPTATVLSAAMLLDYLDLSETADKIRHAVTVVSSDKSH
;
A
#
# COMPACT_ATOMS: atom_id res chain seq x y z
N MET A 1 -4.84 -1.88 -31.49
CA MET A 1 -5.22 -1.09 -30.29
C MET A 1 -4.07 -0.14 -30.04
N ALA A 2 -4.30 1.04 -29.47
CA ALA A 2 -3.20 1.89 -29.02
C ALA A 2 -2.43 1.16 -27.88
N ASN A 3 -1.11 1.32 -27.83
CA ASN A 3 -0.32 0.78 -26.72
C ASN A 3 -0.80 1.39 -25.39
N LYS A 4 -0.74 0.62 -24.32
CA LYS A 4 -0.88 1.15 -22.97
C LYS A 4 0.34 1.98 -22.61
N GLN A 5 0.18 3.05 -21.85
CA GLN A 5 1.30 3.88 -21.39
C GLN A 5 1.48 3.75 -19.89
N VAL A 6 2.72 3.51 -19.45
CA VAL A 6 3.10 3.43 -18.02
C VAL A 6 4.17 4.45 -17.70
N ALA A 7 3.89 5.34 -16.75
CA ALA A 7 4.90 6.24 -16.21
C ALA A 7 5.79 5.46 -15.22
N VAL A 8 7.11 5.60 -15.35
CA VAL A 8 8.10 4.87 -14.53
C VAL A 8 8.95 5.86 -13.75
N PHE A 9 9.09 5.61 -12.46
CA PHE A 9 9.99 6.34 -11.59
C PHE A 9 10.93 5.35 -10.91
N MET A 10 12.22 5.53 -11.07
CA MET A 10 13.21 4.58 -10.56
C MET A 10 13.35 4.61 -9.03
N GLY A 11 12.89 5.70 -8.38
CA GLY A 11 13.03 5.90 -6.94
C GLY A 11 14.43 6.35 -6.52
N ASP A 12 14.68 6.26 -5.22
CA ASP A 12 15.90 6.77 -4.58
C ASP A 12 16.74 5.60 -4.01
N ASP A 13 18.02 5.88 -3.66
CA ASP A 13 18.96 4.97 -3.01
C ASP A 13 19.15 3.62 -3.74
N ALA A 14 18.76 2.49 -3.12
CA ALA A 14 18.85 1.14 -3.72
C ALA A 14 17.68 0.80 -4.66
N SER A 15 16.62 1.61 -4.71
CA SER A 15 15.43 1.32 -5.53
C SER A 15 15.74 1.16 -7.03
N PRO A 16 16.61 1.98 -7.67
CA PRO A 16 16.98 1.79 -9.09
C PRO A 16 17.56 0.41 -9.39
N GLU A 17 18.23 -0.24 -8.43
CA GLU A 17 18.86 -1.55 -8.62
C GLU A 17 17.85 -2.68 -8.86
N VAL A 18 16.59 -2.51 -8.40
CA VAL A 18 15.50 -3.46 -8.63
C VAL A 18 14.52 -2.96 -9.68
N MET A 19 14.32 -1.64 -9.78
CA MET A 19 13.40 -1.06 -10.76
C MET A 19 13.93 -1.21 -12.19
N ALA A 20 15.18 -0.84 -12.45
CA ALA A 20 15.73 -0.89 -13.80
C ALA A 20 15.68 -2.31 -14.41
N PRO A 21 16.18 -3.38 -13.76
CA PRO A 21 16.09 -4.72 -14.33
C PRO A 21 14.64 -5.24 -14.45
N THR A 22 13.72 -4.80 -13.57
CA THR A 22 12.31 -5.16 -13.69
C THR A 22 11.65 -4.49 -14.90
N VAL A 23 11.93 -3.21 -15.13
CA VAL A 23 11.44 -2.50 -16.33
C VAL A 23 12.03 -3.08 -17.61
N ASP A 24 13.32 -3.44 -17.61
CA ASP A 24 13.98 -4.09 -18.75
C ASP A 24 13.38 -5.47 -19.04
N LEU A 25 13.02 -6.24 -17.99
CA LEU A 25 12.28 -7.49 -18.15
C LEU A 25 10.94 -7.26 -18.85
N LEU A 26 10.15 -6.28 -18.40
CA LEU A 26 8.85 -5.97 -19.01
C LEU A 26 8.99 -5.48 -20.45
N ARG A 27 9.99 -4.64 -20.76
CA ARG A 27 10.29 -4.20 -22.13
C ARG A 27 10.63 -5.36 -23.05
N GLY A 28 11.37 -6.34 -22.54
CA GLY A 28 11.77 -7.54 -23.30
C GLY A 28 10.62 -8.50 -23.62
N MET A 29 9.46 -8.34 -22.98
CA MET A 29 8.30 -9.24 -23.16
C MET A 29 7.34 -8.82 -24.29
N ASP A 30 7.56 -7.68 -24.94
CA ASP A 30 6.74 -7.14 -26.05
C ASP A 30 5.23 -7.10 -25.72
N LEU A 31 4.88 -6.43 -24.62
CA LEU A 31 3.53 -6.41 -24.05
C LEU A 31 2.60 -5.35 -24.66
N GLY A 32 3.04 -4.56 -25.64
CA GLY A 32 2.29 -3.41 -26.14
C GLY A 32 2.17 -2.29 -25.09
N ILE A 33 3.19 -2.15 -24.22
CA ILE A 33 3.28 -1.09 -23.22
C ILE A 33 4.41 -0.13 -23.61
N ASP A 34 4.08 1.16 -23.64
CA ASP A 34 5.04 2.25 -23.78
C ASP A 34 5.43 2.75 -22.37
N PHE A 35 6.67 2.57 -21.99
CA PHE A 35 7.21 3.04 -20.71
C PHE A 35 7.80 4.44 -20.89
N VAL A 36 7.24 5.43 -20.20
CA VAL A 36 7.73 6.82 -20.16
C VAL A 36 8.41 7.08 -18.81
N GLU A 37 9.52 7.79 -18.82
CA GLU A 37 10.28 8.12 -17.62
C GLU A 37 10.25 9.64 -17.40
N PRO A 38 9.25 10.17 -16.66
CA PRO A 38 9.14 11.60 -16.39
C PRO A 38 10.36 12.10 -15.61
N LEU A 39 10.88 13.27 -16.02
CA LEU A 39 12.03 13.88 -15.36
C LEU A 39 11.59 14.50 -14.03
N VAL A 40 12.14 14.01 -12.91
CA VAL A 40 11.83 14.46 -11.55
C VAL A 40 13.08 14.51 -10.67
N GLY A 41 12.91 14.95 -9.43
CA GLY A 41 13.98 14.99 -8.44
C GLY A 41 15.02 16.07 -8.73
N GLN A 42 16.25 15.88 -8.28
CA GLN A 42 17.32 16.89 -8.37
C GLN A 42 17.68 17.24 -9.83
N VAL A 43 17.57 16.29 -10.75
CA VAL A 43 17.84 16.54 -12.18
C VAL A 43 16.79 17.51 -12.74
N ALA A 44 15.52 17.30 -12.44
CA ALA A 44 14.45 18.23 -12.83
C ALA A 44 14.63 19.61 -12.19
N LYS A 45 14.98 19.65 -10.91
CA LYS A 45 15.23 20.92 -10.19
C LYS A 45 16.37 21.73 -10.84
N ASN A 46 17.42 21.07 -11.27
CA ASN A 46 18.53 21.73 -11.96
C ASN A 46 18.13 22.28 -13.34
N ALA A 47 17.20 21.63 -14.03
CA ALA A 47 16.72 22.01 -15.35
C ALA A 47 15.58 23.04 -15.32
N SER A 48 14.64 22.92 -14.39
CA SER A 48 13.39 23.68 -14.35
C SER A 48 13.12 24.47 -13.05
N GLY A 49 13.98 24.29 -12.02
CA GLY A 49 13.82 24.95 -10.72
C GLY A 49 12.87 24.22 -9.74
N THR A 50 12.22 23.14 -10.14
CA THR A 50 11.31 22.35 -9.27
C THR A 50 11.64 20.86 -9.31
N LEU A 51 11.43 20.16 -8.18
CA LEU A 51 11.63 18.71 -8.09
C LEU A 51 10.58 17.93 -8.89
N PHE A 52 9.39 18.50 -9.11
CA PHE A 52 8.28 17.88 -9.80
C PHE A 52 7.62 18.88 -10.77
N PRO A 53 8.11 18.96 -12.01
CA PRO A 53 7.59 19.88 -13.04
C PRO A 53 6.19 19.51 -13.50
N ASP A 54 5.45 20.52 -14.02
CA ASP A 54 4.12 20.28 -14.60
C ASP A 54 4.16 19.35 -15.83
N GLU A 55 5.26 19.31 -16.57
CA GLU A 55 5.47 18.35 -17.66
C GLU A 55 5.47 16.90 -17.14
N ALA A 56 6.13 16.63 -16.02
CA ALA A 56 6.11 15.30 -15.40
C ALA A 56 4.71 14.93 -14.91
N LYS A 57 3.96 15.88 -14.35
CA LYS A 57 2.54 15.66 -14.00
C LYS A 57 1.71 15.32 -15.23
N ALA A 58 1.87 16.08 -16.32
CA ALA A 58 1.14 15.83 -17.56
C ALA A 58 1.44 14.43 -18.14
N GLN A 59 2.67 13.94 -18.00
CA GLN A 59 3.03 12.58 -18.41
C GLN A 59 2.36 11.51 -17.53
N ILE A 60 2.26 11.74 -16.21
CA ILE A 60 1.47 10.87 -15.31
C ILE A 60 0.00 10.90 -15.70
N ASP A 61 -0.54 12.08 -15.97
CA ASP A 61 -1.96 12.26 -16.32
C ASP A 61 -2.34 11.58 -17.63
N ALA A 62 -1.41 11.49 -18.56
CA ALA A 62 -1.58 10.82 -19.84
C ALA A 62 -1.36 9.29 -19.77
N ALA A 63 -0.71 8.79 -18.72
CA ALA A 63 -0.43 7.37 -18.56
C ALA A 63 -1.65 6.60 -18.02
N ASP A 64 -1.78 5.33 -18.41
CA ASP A 64 -2.79 4.40 -17.87
C ASP A 64 -2.49 4.01 -16.42
N ALA A 65 -1.21 3.99 -16.02
CA ALA A 65 -0.75 3.66 -14.67
C ALA A 65 0.65 4.19 -14.40
N THR A 66 1.09 4.13 -13.14
CA THR A 66 2.48 4.40 -12.76
C THR A 66 3.14 3.17 -12.13
N PHE A 67 4.39 2.89 -12.51
CA PHE A 67 5.27 1.97 -11.81
C PHE A 67 6.32 2.79 -11.06
N PHE A 68 6.29 2.73 -9.72
CA PHE A 68 6.96 3.68 -8.85
C PHE A 68 7.98 3.00 -7.94
N GLY A 69 9.23 3.39 -8.03
CA GLY A 69 10.28 2.98 -7.11
C GLY A 69 10.19 3.68 -5.77
N SER A 70 10.69 3.04 -4.71
CA SER A 70 10.67 3.58 -3.35
C SER A 70 11.37 4.95 -3.28
N THR A 71 10.81 5.87 -2.50
CA THR A 71 11.34 7.24 -2.38
C THR A 71 11.68 7.61 -0.94
N SER A 72 12.73 8.38 -0.75
CA SER A 72 13.17 8.90 0.56
C SER A 72 13.39 10.41 0.59
N GLY A 73 13.14 11.14 -0.49
CA GLY A 73 13.47 12.56 -0.54
C GLY A 73 12.92 13.28 -1.75
N ASP A 74 13.72 13.40 -2.78
CA ASP A 74 13.46 14.25 -3.95
C ASP A 74 12.25 13.80 -4.77
N SER A 75 11.90 12.52 -4.76
CA SER A 75 10.72 11.95 -5.42
C SER A 75 9.43 12.00 -4.58
N THR A 76 9.49 12.42 -3.32
CA THR A 76 8.32 12.51 -2.43
C THR A 76 7.15 13.35 -3.01
N PRO A 77 7.37 14.48 -3.71
CA PRO A 77 6.26 15.23 -4.32
C PRO A 77 5.48 14.42 -5.36
N VAL A 78 6.14 13.49 -6.07
CA VAL A 78 5.49 12.57 -7.00
C VAL A 78 4.57 11.62 -6.26
N LEU A 79 5.06 11.01 -5.16
CA LEU A 79 4.26 10.12 -4.31
C LEU A 79 2.99 10.80 -3.79
N PHE A 80 3.11 12.05 -3.33
CA PHE A 80 1.96 12.83 -2.87
C PHE A 80 0.97 13.11 -4.00
N TYR A 81 1.46 13.38 -5.21
CA TYR A 81 0.59 13.53 -6.36
C TYR A 81 -0.12 12.23 -6.73
N LEU A 82 0.57 11.10 -6.71
CA LEU A 82 -0.03 9.78 -6.96
C LEU A 82 -1.09 9.43 -5.92
N ARG A 83 -0.86 9.75 -4.64
CA ARG A 83 -1.85 9.50 -3.56
C ARG A 83 -3.02 10.48 -3.62
N TRP A 84 -2.78 11.75 -3.36
CA TRP A 84 -3.83 12.75 -3.20
C TRP A 84 -4.27 13.40 -4.53
N GLY A 85 -3.37 13.60 -5.48
CA GLY A 85 -3.71 14.14 -6.80
C GLY A 85 -4.53 13.15 -7.63
N LYS A 86 -4.14 11.87 -7.64
CA LYS A 86 -4.82 10.80 -8.34
C LYS A 86 -5.86 10.05 -7.50
N GLN A 87 -6.04 10.44 -6.24
CA GLN A 87 -7.02 9.84 -5.33
C GLN A 87 -6.92 8.31 -5.23
N THR A 88 -5.69 7.76 -5.13
CA THR A 88 -5.47 6.33 -4.99
C THR A 88 -5.72 5.87 -3.54
N PHE A 89 -6.97 5.68 -3.21
CA PHE A 89 -7.49 5.52 -1.85
C PHE A 89 -7.29 4.14 -1.23
N ALA A 90 -7.10 3.09 -2.04
CA ALA A 90 -6.96 1.72 -1.57
C ALA A 90 -5.54 1.19 -1.88
N ASN A 91 -4.74 0.99 -0.84
CA ASN A 91 -3.45 0.34 -0.97
C ASN A 91 -3.61 -1.16 -0.67
N LEU A 92 -3.52 -1.96 -1.72
CA LEU A 92 -3.55 -3.42 -1.68
C LEU A 92 -2.14 -3.96 -1.43
N ARG A 93 -1.95 -4.66 -0.33
CA ARG A 93 -0.70 -5.33 0.08
C ARG A 93 -0.94 -6.83 0.26
N PRO A 94 -0.70 -7.66 -0.76
CA PRO A 94 -0.78 -9.10 -0.67
C PRO A 94 0.27 -9.66 0.30
N CYS A 95 -0.15 -10.59 1.15
CA CYS A 95 0.71 -11.38 2.02
C CYS A 95 0.60 -12.85 1.58
N VAL A 96 1.43 -13.24 0.64
CA VAL A 96 1.44 -14.58 0.04
C VAL A 96 2.82 -15.20 0.26
N TYR A 97 2.87 -16.33 0.96
CA TYR A 97 4.13 -17.03 1.10
C TYR A 97 4.52 -17.71 -0.21
N VAL A 98 5.74 -17.47 -0.64
CA VAL A 98 6.33 -18.10 -1.82
C VAL A 98 7.31 -19.18 -1.35
N PRO A 99 7.10 -20.46 -1.73
CA PRO A 99 8.01 -21.54 -1.36
C PRO A 99 9.45 -21.28 -1.77
N GLY A 100 10.40 -21.61 -0.91
CA GLY A 100 11.83 -21.39 -1.11
C GLY A 100 12.39 -20.21 -0.31
N PHE A 101 11.58 -19.23 0.06
CA PHE A 101 12.01 -18.17 0.96
C PHE A 101 11.95 -18.60 2.44
N ASN A 102 12.84 -18.02 3.25
CA ASN A 102 12.82 -18.24 4.69
C ASN A 102 11.67 -17.46 5.34
N SER A 103 10.92 -18.13 6.20
CA SER A 103 9.86 -17.52 7.01
C SER A 103 10.10 -17.84 8.50
N PRO A 104 9.75 -16.92 9.42
CA PRO A 104 9.77 -17.21 10.87
C PRO A 104 8.63 -18.15 11.30
N MET A 105 7.64 -18.39 10.42
CA MET A 105 6.49 -19.23 10.71
C MET A 105 6.84 -20.70 10.65
N ALA A 106 6.36 -21.50 11.63
CA ALA A 106 6.55 -22.94 11.63
C ALA A 106 5.84 -23.65 10.44
N ARG A 107 4.79 -23.06 9.92
CA ARG A 107 4.01 -23.55 8.77
C ARG A 107 3.63 -22.37 7.89
N PRO A 108 4.53 -21.90 7.02
CA PRO A 108 4.27 -20.76 6.15
C PRO A 108 3.44 -21.12 4.92
N ASP A 109 3.47 -22.40 4.48
CA ASP A 109 2.76 -22.85 3.28
C ASP A 109 1.26 -22.58 3.38
N GLY A 110 0.69 -21.98 2.34
CA GLY A 110 -0.73 -21.62 2.29
C GLY A 110 -1.08 -20.33 3.02
N ILE A 111 -0.14 -19.56 3.55
CA ILE A 111 -0.39 -18.16 3.96
C ILE A 111 -0.67 -17.37 2.68
N ASP A 112 -1.91 -16.87 2.57
CA ASP A 112 -2.38 -16.14 1.39
C ASP A 112 -3.59 -15.28 1.74
N PHE A 113 -3.33 -14.08 2.19
CA PHE A 113 -4.33 -13.05 2.46
C PHE A 113 -3.88 -11.69 1.93
N ALA A 114 -4.76 -10.70 1.95
CA ALA A 114 -4.46 -9.34 1.51
C ALA A 114 -4.86 -8.33 2.57
N ILE A 115 -4.01 -7.34 2.80
CA ILE A 115 -4.35 -6.16 3.59
C ILE A 115 -4.70 -5.02 2.64
N ILE A 116 -5.86 -4.41 2.87
CA ILE A 116 -6.30 -3.18 2.23
C ILE A 116 -6.13 -2.05 3.24
N ARG A 117 -5.15 -1.20 2.99
CA ARG A 117 -4.88 0.01 3.75
C ARG A 117 -5.64 1.17 3.13
N GLU A 118 -6.48 1.87 3.90
CA GLU A 118 -6.94 3.19 3.49
C GLU A 118 -5.70 4.09 3.29
N ASN A 119 -5.64 4.90 2.23
CA ASN A 119 -4.37 5.49 1.80
C ASN A 119 -4.34 7.03 1.82
N LEU A 120 -5.44 7.71 2.14
CA LEU A 120 -5.57 9.16 1.99
C LEU A 120 -5.92 9.92 3.27
N GLU A 121 -6.42 9.24 4.29
CA GLU A 121 -6.95 9.83 5.52
C GLU A 121 -6.13 9.43 6.76
N ASP A 122 -6.79 9.47 7.92
CA ASP A 122 -6.21 9.10 9.21
C ASP A 122 -5.16 10.14 9.67
N LEU A 123 -4.13 9.71 10.36
CA LEU A 123 -2.99 10.54 10.77
C LEU A 123 -2.10 10.98 9.59
N TYR A 124 -2.22 10.33 8.45
CA TYR A 124 -1.46 10.64 7.23
C TYR A 124 -1.93 11.91 6.50
N LEU A 125 -3.00 12.56 6.97
CA LEU A 125 -3.36 13.92 6.53
C LEU A 125 -2.30 14.97 6.89
N GLY A 126 -1.37 14.66 7.81
CA GLY A 126 -0.31 15.57 8.22
C GLY A 126 -0.82 16.80 8.99
N LEU A 127 -1.98 16.69 9.64
CA LEU A 127 -2.54 17.75 10.47
C LEU A 127 -1.89 17.73 11.85
N GLU A 128 -0.75 18.36 11.98
CA GLU A 128 0.07 18.37 13.19
C GLU A 128 0.42 19.79 13.61
N GLY A 129 0.67 19.98 14.92
CA GLY A 129 1.08 21.29 15.43
C GLY A 129 1.43 21.27 16.92
N ASP A 130 1.62 22.47 17.46
CA ASP A 130 1.84 22.67 18.89
C ASP A 130 0.53 22.68 19.67
N THR A 131 0.48 22.00 20.84
CA THR A 131 -0.73 21.98 21.69
C THR A 131 -1.21 23.37 22.08
N GLN A 132 -0.31 24.35 22.13
CA GLN A 132 -0.63 25.73 22.43
C GLN A 132 -1.43 26.43 21.31
N ASP A 133 -1.20 26.07 20.06
CA ASP A 133 -1.90 26.67 18.91
C ASP A 133 -3.40 26.32 18.91
N VAL A 134 -3.76 25.19 19.50
CA VAL A 134 -5.15 24.69 19.59
C VAL A 134 -5.77 24.88 20.98
N ALA A 135 -5.06 25.46 21.95
CA ALA A 135 -5.55 25.66 23.31
C ALA A 135 -6.87 26.47 23.35
N GLY A 136 -7.02 27.43 22.45
CA GLY A 136 -8.23 28.23 22.30
C GLY A 136 -9.47 27.48 21.83
N LEU A 137 -9.30 26.31 21.20
CA LEU A 137 -10.39 25.46 20.71
C LEU A 137 -11.07 24.65 21.81
N ARG A 138 -10.54 24.65 23.03
CA ARG A 138 -11.06 23.92 24.19
C ARG A 138 -11.35 22.43 23.90
N LEU A 139 -10.44 21.76 23.20
CA LEU A 139 -10.54 20.33 22.88
C LEU A 139 -10.46 19.53 24.19
N TYR A 140 -11.62 19.08 24.67
CA TYR A 140 -11.75 18.40 25.96
C TYR A 140 -11.59 16.88 25.84
N SER A 141 -10.63 16.32 26.55
CA SER A 141 -10.46 14.88 26.70
C SER A 141 -11.37 14.34 27.82
N ARG A 142 -12.32 13.48 27.47
CA ARG A 142 -13.18 12.81 28.45
C ARG A 142 -12.41 11.83 29.34
N HIS A 143 -11.32 11.26 28.82
CA HIS A 143 -10.47 10.33 29.57
C HIS A 143 -9.54 11.04 30.54
N ALA A 144 -8.81 12.07 30.07
CA ALA A 144 -7.92 12.88 30.93
C ALA A 144 -8.69 13.87 31.80
N ARG A 145 -9.98 14.15 31.52
CA ARG A 145 -10.81 15.16 32.18
C ARG A 145 -10.18 16.57 32.17
N ALA A 146 -9.50 16.89 31.07
CA ALA A 146 -8.78 18.15 30.88
C ALA A 146 -8.90 18.62 29.43
N ASN A 147 -8.74 19.91 29.17
CA ASN A 147 -8.56 20.38 27.79
C ASN A 147 -7.13 20.07 27.34
N LEU A 148 -6.95 19.91 26.03
CA LEU A 148 -5.64 19.61 25.44
C LEU A 148 -4.58 20.66 25.83
N GLY A 149 -4.94 21.96 25.83
CA GLY A 149 -4.05 23.03 26.23
C GLY A 149 -3.62 23.00 27.70
N ASP A 150 -4.39 22.33 28.58
CA ASP A 150 -4.09 22.20 30.01
C ASP A 150 -3.08 21.06 30.30
N LEU A 151 -2.81 20.19 29.32
CA LEU A 151 -1.85 19.09 29.44
C LEU A 151 -0.38 19.55 29.39
N GLY A 152 -0.16 20.83 29.09
CA GLY A 152 1.18 21.42 28.98
C GLY A 152 1.72 21.48 27.55
N PRO A 153 2.94 22.03 27.39
CA PRO A 153 3.57 22.12 26.08
C PRO A 153 3.82 20.76 25.46
N GLY A 154 3.45 20.59 24.18
CA GLY A 154 3.62 19.33 23.45
C GLY A 154 3.19 19.48 22.00
N LYS A 155 3.10 18.35 21.29
CA LYS A 155 2.64 18.30 19.91
C LYS A 155 1.32 17.51 19.84
N TYR A 156 0.50 17.82 18.85
CA TYR A 156 -0.69 17.05 18.53
C TYR A 156 -0.65 16.57 17.07
N ALA A 157 -1.34 15.49 16.80
CA ALA A 157 -1.71 15.06 15.45
C ALA A 157 -3.22 14.74 15.42
N ILE A 158 -3.90 15.14 14.33
CA ILE A 158 -5.33 14.93 14.17
C ILE A 158 -5.54 13.71 13.27
N LYS A 159 -6.25 12.72 13.81
CA LYS A 159 -6.81 11.61 13.06
C LYS A 159 -8.19 12.00 12.54
N ALA A 160 -8.41 11.89 11.24
CA ALA A 160 -9.73 12.08 10.64
C ALA A 160 -10.11 10.86 9.80
N ILE A 161 -11.36 10.40 10.00
CA ILE A 161 -11.98 9.29 9.27
C ILE A 161 -13.30 9.83 8.72
N THR A 162 -13.49 9.76 7.39
CA THR A 162 -14.71 10.23 6.73
C THR A 162 -15.61 9.07 6.29
N GLU A 163 -16.90 9.35 6.11
CA GLU A 163 -17.85 8.38 5.58
C GLU A 163 -17.44 7.93 4.18
N ALA A 164 -17.18 8.87 3.27
CA ALA A 164 -16.82 8.58 1.90
C ALA A 164 -15.50 7.80 1.76
N GLY A 165 -14.46 8.19 2.55
CA GLY A 165 -13.18 7.50 2.57
C GLY A 165 -13.31 6.06 3.07
N SER A 166 -14.07 5.87 4.15
CA SER A 166 -14.36 4.54 4.71
C SER A 166 -15.15 3.68 3.75
N GLU A 167 -16.23 4.22 3.16
CA GLU A 167 -17.10 3.49 2.24
C GLU A 167 -16.33 2.95 1.04
N ARG A 168 -15.59 3.81 0.33
CA ARG A 168 -14.88 3.41 -0.89
C ARG A 168 -13.83 2.34 -0.65
N VAL A 169 -13.04 2.43 0.43
CA VAL A 169 -11.99 1.44 0.72
C VAL A 169 -12.56 0.11 1.21
N ILE A 170 -13.66 0.15 1.97
CA ILE A 170 -14.32 -1.06 2.44
C ILE A 170 -15.02 -1.77 1.27
N ARG A 171 -15.72 -1.06 0.38
CA ARG A 171 -16.29 -1.63 -0.85
C ARG A 171 -15.21 -2.28 -1.72
N PHE A 172 -14.06 -1.63 -1.89
CA PHE A 172 -12.92 -2.22 -2.59
C PHE A 172 -12.50 -3.57 -1.97
N ALA A 173 -12.49 -3.68 -0.64
CA ALA A 173 -12.16 -4.93 0.04
C ALA A 173 -13.17 -6.04 -0.23
N PHE A 174 -14.48 -5.72 -0.23
CA PHE A 174 -15.53 -6.71 -0.54
C PHE A 174 -15.46 -7.18 -1.99
N GLU A 175 -15.28 -6.25 -2.96
CA GLU A 175 -15.10 -6.62 -4.36
C GLU A 175 -13.83 -7.45 -4.58
N LEU A 176 -12.74 -7.11 -3.88
CA LEU A 176 -11.53 -7.92 -3.93
C LEU A 176 -11.76 -9.33 -3.39
N ALA A 177 -12.46 -9.49 -2.26
CA ALA A 177 -12.77 -10.80 -1.69
C ALA A 177 -13.60 -11.66 -2.66
N ARG A 178 -14.56 -11.04 -3.36
CA ARG A 178 -15.35 -11.69 -4.42
C ARG A 178 -14.48 -12.09 -5.62
N LYS A 179 -13.59 -11.19 -6.08
CA LYS A 179 -12.68 -11.44 -7.20
C LYS A 179 -11.64 -12.53 -6.87
N ARG A 180 -11.13 -12.55 -5.64
CA ARG A 180 -10.17 -13.58 -5.18
C ARG A 180 -10.80 -14.98 -5.14
N ASP A 181 -12.09 -15.07 -4.85
CA ASP A 181 -12.89 -16.32 -4.75
C ASP A 181 -12.21 -17.41 -3.90
N LYS A 182 -11.55 -17.00 -2.80
CA LYS A 182 -10.86 -17.94 -1.87
C LYS A 182 -11.76 -18.28 -0.69
N GLN A 183 -11.57 -17.63 0.47
CA GLN A 183 -12.44 -17.84 1.63
C GLN A 183 -13.71 -16.98 1.56
N ARG A 184 -13.76 -15.99 0.64
CA ARG A 184 -14.85 -15.02 0.53
C ARG A 184 -15.16 -14.36 1.86
N LYS A 185 -14.12 -13.85 2.50
CA LYS A 185 -14.22 -13.24 3.81
C LYS A 185 -13.55 -11.86 3.85
N VAL A 186 -14.24 -10.90 4.47
CA VAL A 186 -13.71 -9.56 4.77
C VAL A 186 -13.63 -9.38 6.28
N THR A 187 -12.44 -9.03 6.75
CA THR A 187 -12.17 -8.66 8.15
C THR A 187 -11.96 -7.15 8.24
N VAL A 188 -12.82 -6.44 8.97
CA VAL A 188 -12.61 -5.03 9.32
C VAL A 188 -11.87 -4.95 10.64
N THR A 189 -10.77 -4.19 10.70
CA THR A 189 -10.04 -3.99 11.94
C THR A 189 -9.63 -2.54 12.16
N CYS A 190 -9.87 -2.05 13.37
CA CYS A 190 -9.52 -0.70 13.82
C CYS A 190 -9.61 -0.62 15.37
N LYS A 191 -9.31 0.53 15.96
CA LYS A 191 -9.30 0.68 17.44
C LYS A 191 -10.62 1.23 17.99
N TYR A 192 -11.75 0.73 17.51
CA TYR A 192 -13.11 1.22 17.82
C TYR A 192 -13.48 1.20 19.31
N ASN A 193 -12.84 0.38 20.13
CA ASN A 193 -13.08 0.36 21.57
C ASN A 193 -12.52 1.59 22.32
N MET A 194 -11.47 2.24 21.77
CA MET A 194 -10.86 3.46 22.34
C MET A 194 -11.23 4.70 21.52
N LEU A 195 -11.30 4.57 20.21
CA LEU A 195 -11.63 5.64 19.26
C LEU A 195 -13.05 5.42 18.74
N ALA A 196 -14.02 5.36 19.68
CA ALA A 196 -15.40 4.98 19.42
C ALA A 196 -16.14 5.91 18.41
N VAL A 197 -15.66 7.14 18.21
CA VAL A 197 -16.25 8.07 17.23
C VAL A 197 -15.60 7.88 15.86
N ALA A 198 -14.29 8.02 15.74
CA ALA A 198 -13.58 7.95 14.45
C ALA A 198 -13.51 6.49 13.93
N ASP A 199 -12.87 5.59 14.67
CA ASP A 199 -12.76 4.18 14.27
C ASP A 199 -14.11 3.46 14.38
N GLY A 200 -14.99 3.93 15.27
CA GLY A 200 -16.38 3.46 15.35
C GLY A 200 -17.16 3.71 14.06
N LEU A 201 -17.00 4.88 13.44
CA LEU A 201 -17.58 5.19 12.13
C LEU A 201 -17.11 4.21 11.06
N PHE A 202 -15.80 3.93 10.99
CA PHE A 202 -15.24 2.96 10.04
C PHE A 202 -15.86 1.57 10.18
N LEU A 203 -16.02 1.10 11.43
CA LEU A 203 -16.65 -0.18 11.71
C LEU A 203 -18.16 -0.20 11.35
N GLU A 204 -18.92 0.84 11.68
CA GLU A 204 -20.36 0.91 11.39
C GLU A 204 -20.62 0.92 9.87
N ILE A 205 -19.79 1.62 9.10
CA ILE A 205 -19.84 1.58 7.64
C ILE A 205 -19.52 0.16 7.13
N GLY A 206 -18.51 -0.49 7.70
CA GLY A 206 -18.18 -1.88 7.36
C GLY A 206 -19.34 -2.85 7.58
N LYS A 207 -20.08 -2.71 8.69
CA LYS A 207 -21.27 -3.51 8.97
C LYS A 207 -22.39 -3.24 7.96
N ALA A 208 -22.63 -1.97 7.64
CA ALA A 208 -23.68 -1.59 6.68
C ALA A 208 -23.38 -2.13 5.27
N ILE A 209 -22.12 -2.03 4.81
CA ILE A 209 -21.70 -2.58 3.52
C ILE A 209 -21.83 -4.10 3.51
N ALA A 210 -21.49 -4.80 4.61
CA ALA A 210 -21.58 -6.25 4.69
C ALA A 210 -23.01 -6.78 4.41
N GLU A 211 -24.05 -6.02 4.74
CA GLU A 211 -25.45 -6.37 4.44
C GLU A 211 -25.73 -6.41 2.92
N GLU A 212 -24.96 -5.67 2.13
CA GLU A 212 -25.07 -5.65 0.65
C GLU A 212 -24.33 -6.81 -0.03
N TYR A 213 -23.48 -7.55 0.72
CA TYR A 213 -22.64 -8.64 0.23
C TYR A 213 -22.95 -9.97 0.96
N PRO A 214 -24.16 -10.53 0.83
CA PRO A 214 -24.56 -11.73 1.58
C PRO A 214 -23.76 -13.00 1.20
N ASP A 215 -22.98 -12.96 0.12
CA ASP A 215 -22.09 -14.02 -0.36
C ASP A 215 -20.66 -13.93 0.23
N ILE A 216 -20.37 -12.90 1.04
CA ILE A 216 -19.08 -12.67 1.68
C ILE A 216 -19.24 -12.74 3.21
N GLU A 217 -18.45 -13.58 3.85
CA GLU A 217 -18.37 -13.63 5.31
C GLU A 217 -17.79 -12.31 5.85
N PHE A 218 -18.42 -11.74 6.86
CA PHE A 218 -17.94 -10.53 7.51
C PHE A 218 -17.56 -10.79 8.95
N GLU A 219 -16.37 -10.36 9.34
CA GLU A 219 -15.91 -10.35 10.72
C GLU A 219 -15.20 -9.04 11.06
N HIS A 220 -15.08 -8.74 12.35
CA HIS A 220 -14.35 -7.57 12.80
C HIS A 220 -13.60 -7.84 14.11
N PHE A 221 -12.44 -7.24 14.25
CA PHE A 221 -11.61 -7.33 15.44
C PHE A 221 -11.09 -5.95 15.86
N ILE A 222 -10.79 -5.80 17.16
CA ILE A 222 -9.95 -4.69 17.61
C ILE A 222 -8.53 -4.93 17.07
N VAL A 223 -7.87 -3.87 16.62
CA VAL A 223 -6.60 -3.97 15.88
C VAL A 223 -5.49 -4.72 16.63
N ASP A 224 -5.43 -4.64 17.95
CA ASP A 224 -4.46 -5.41 18.76
C ASP A 224 -4.82 -6.91 18.85
N ASP A 225 -6.11 -7.27 18.94
CA ASP A 225 -6.54 -8.67 18.83
C ASP A 225 -6.28 -9.21 17.41
N PHE A 226 -6.55 -8.39 16.39
CA PHE A 226 -6.23 -8.75 15.01
C PHE A 226 -4.74 -9.06 14.83
N LEU A 227 -3.82 -8.23 15.38
CA LEU A 227 -2.37 -8.50 15.33
C LEU A 227 -2.02 -9.88 15.89
N CYS A 228 -2.61 -10.24 17.03
CA CYS A 228 -2.41 -11.56 17.61
C CYS A 228 -2.91 -12.68 16.68
N ARG A 229 -4.12 -12.53 16.10
CA ARG A 229 -4.70 -13.49 15.16
C ARG A 229 -3.91 -13.62 13.88
N MET A 230 -3.44 -12.52 13.32
CA MET A 230 -2.58 -12.48 12.12
C MET A 230 -1.31 -13.33 12.31
N ILE A 231 -0.71 -13.29 13.53
CA ILE A 231 0.50 -14.08 13.83
C ILE A 231 0.15 -15.54 14.13
N THR A 232 -0.93 -15.79 14.89
CA THR A 232 -1.22 -17.15 15.39
C THR A 232 -2.04 -18.00 14.41
N ASN A 233 -2.81 -17.38 13.52
CA ASN A 233 -3.69 -18.08 12.57
C ASN A 233 -3.83 -17.31 11.23
N PRO A 234 -2.73 -17.02 10.53
CA PRO A 234 -2.78 -16.27 9.26
C PRO A 234 -3.59 -16.96 8.16
N HIS A 235 -3.68 -18.29 8.20
CA HIS A 235 -4.41 -19.09 7.23
C HIS A 235 -5.95 -18.90 7.27
N ALA A 236 -6.48 -18.33 8.34
CA ALA A 236 -7.90 -18.03 8.47
C ALA A 236 -8.29 -16.66 7.89
N LEU A 237 -7.33 -15.90 7.36
CA LEU A 237 -7.53 -14.57 6.78
C LEU A 237 -7.71 -14.67 5.26
N ASP A 238 -8.51 -13.76 4.69
CA ASP A 238 -8.63 -13.59 3.23
C ASP A 238 -8.39 -12.12 2.85
N VAL A 239 -9.34 -11.23 3.06
CA VAL A 239 -9.18 -9.81 2.83
C VAL A 239 -9.40 -9.04 4.12
N VAL A 240 -8.43 -8.23 4.50
CA VAL A 240 -8.46 -7.42 5.73
C VAL A 240 -8.41 -5.96 5.36
N VAL A 241 -9.34 -5.15 5.87
CA VAL A 241 -9.38 -3.71 5.59
C VAL A 241 -9.31 -2.90 6.88
N MET A 242 -8.54 -1.81 6.82
CA MET A 242 -8.28 -0.98 8.00
C MET A 242 -7.91 0.47 7.63
N PRO A 243 -8.06 1.41 8.59
CA PRO A 243 -7.55 2.78 8.47
C PRO A 243 -6.04 2.84 8.17
N ASN A 244 -5.59 3.97 7.69
CA ASN A 244 -4.29 4.19 7.09
C ASN A 244 -3.11 3.76 7.98
N LEU A 245 -2.98 4.32 9.18
CA LEU A 245 -1.85 4.02 10.07
C LEU A 245 -1.79 2.53 10.45
N TYR A 246 -2.94 1.94 10.76
CA TYR A 246 -2.96 0.51 11.10
C TYR A 246 -2.60 -0.35 9.89
N GLY A 247 -3.07 0.02 8.70
CA GLY A 247 -2.74 -0.66 7.46
C GLY A 247 -1.26 -0.64 7.15
N ASP A 248 -0.59 0.46 7.43
CA ASP A 248 0.86 0.59 7.29
C ASP A 248 1.60 -0.39 8.22
N ILE A 249 1.32 -0.30 9.51
CA ILE A 249 2.00 -1.12 10.53
C ILE A 249 1.71 -2.61 10.34
N MET A 250 0.45 -2.97 10.11
CA MET A 250 0.04 -4.38 10.01
C MET A 250 0.54 -5.05 8.74
N SER A 251 0.62 -4.34 7.63
CA SER A 251 1.13 -4.92 6.38
C SER A 251 2.64 -5.20 6.44
N ASP A 252 3.41 -4.38 7.14
CA ASP A 252 4.83 -4.65 7.37
C ASP A 252 5.03 -5.85 8.30
N GLY A 253 4.17 -5.95 9.35
CA GLY A 253 4.11 -7.15 10.19
C GLY A 253 3.72 -8.41 9.39
N ALA A 254 2.75 -8.30 8.48
CA ALA A 254 2.35 -9.39 7.58
C ALA A 254 3.47 -9.81 6.63
N ALA A 255 4.21 -8.84 6.07
CA ALA A 255 5.40 -9.14 5.26
C ALA A 255 6.45 -9.94 6.07
N GLY A 256 6.59 -9.64 7.36
CA GLY A 256 7.45 -10.42 8.26
C GLY A 256 7.06 -11.89 8.36
N LEU A 257 5.76 -12.23 8.28
CA LEU A 257 5.30 -13.62 8.33
C LEU A 257 5.76 -14.45 7.12
N ILE A 258 5.93 -13.83 5.97
CA ILE A 258 6.29 -14.50 4.71
C ILE A 258 7.78 -14.43 4.38
N GLY A 259 8.59 -13.75 5.21
CA GLY A 259 10.05 -13.68 5.04
C GLY A 259 10.62 -12.28 4.91
N GLY A 260 9.80 -11.23 4.93
CA GLY A 260 10.22 -9.84 5.01
C GLY A 260 9.70 -8.94 3.88
N LEU A 261 9.99 -7.65 4.01
CA LEU A 261 9.49 -6.60 3.10
C LEU A 261 9.96 -6.77 1.65
N GLY A 262 11.12 -7.39 1.41
CA GLY A 262 11.60 -7.69 0.05
C GLY A 262 10.72 -8.68 -0.73
N LEU A 263 9.68 -9.26 -0.10
CA LEU A 263 8.70 -10.16 -0.71
C LEU A 263 7.30 -9.54 -0.79
N ALA A 264 7.14 -8.31 -0.34
CA ALA A 264 5.83 -7.65 -0.21
C ALA A 264 5.56 -6.69 -1.37
N PRO A 265 4.74 -7.08 -2.36
CA PRO A 265 4.29 -6.18 -3.40
C PRO A 265 3.21 -5.23 -2.89
N SER A 266 2.98 -4.13 -3.60
CA SER A 266 1.96 -3.15 -3.29
C SER A 266 1.37 -2.54 -4.57
N GLY A 267 0.05 -2.31 -4.54
CA GLY A 267 -0.65 -1.54 -5.55
C GLY A 267 -1.63 -0.58 -4.90
N CYS A 268 -1.61 0.67 -5.33
CA CYS A 268 -2.47 1.73 -4.84
C CYS A 268 -3.51 2.08 -5.92
N TYR A 269 -4.79 1.88 -5.59
CA TYR A 269 -5.90 1.97 -6.53
C TYR A 269 -6.78 3.17 -6.22
N GLY A 270 -7.10 3.96 -7.22
CA GLY A 270 -8.18 4.93 -7.28
C GLY A 270 -9.34 4.41 -8.13
N GLU A 271 -10.30 5.28 -8.45
CA GLU A 271 -11.40 4.93 -9.34
C GLU A 271 -10.93 4.79 -10.80
N GLU A 272 -10.06 5.69 -11.26
CA GLU A 272 -9.63 5.77 -12.65
C GLU A 272 -8.12 5.57 -12.85
N TYR A 273 -7.37 5.44 -11.77
CA TYR A 273 -5.90 5.38 -11.82
C TYR A 273 -5.33 4.47 -10.76
N ALA A 274 -4.19 3.85 -11.08
CA ALA A 274 -3.44 3.07 -10.10
C ALA A 274 -1.94 3.30 -10.24
N TYR A 275 -1.21 3.13 -9.14
CA TYR A 275 0.23 3.01 -9.18
C TYR A 275 0.71 1.79 -8.39
N PHE A 276 1.86 1.27 -8.76
CA PHE A 276 2.42 0.03 -8.21
C PHE A 276 3.83 0.29 -7.73
N GLU A 277 4.13 -0.17 -6.52
CA GLU A 277 5.42 0.00 -5.86
C GLU A 277 5.73 -1.22 -5.00
N SER A 278 6.99 -1.43 -4.63
CA SER A 278 7.31 -2.36 -3.54
C SER A 278 6.91 -1.75 -2.20
N ALA A 279 6.48 -2.57 -1.24
CA ALA A 279 6.13 -2.07 0.10
C ALA A 279 7.35 -1.64 0.93
N HIS A 280 8.56 -2.07 0.56
CA HIS A 280 9.80 -1.70 1.24
C HIS A 280 10.24 -0.26 0.94
N GLY A 281 11.02 0.34 1.85
CA GLY A 281 11.67 1.63 1.66
C GLY A 281 12.85 1.58 0.69
N THR A 282 13.61 2.68 0.64
CA THR A 282 14.74 2.88 -0.31
C THR A 282 16.01 2.10 0.03
N ALA A 283 16.14 1.60 1.25
CA ALA A 283 17.30 0.83 1.75
C ALA A 283 18.66 1.52 1.50
N PRO A 284 18.88 2.74 2.04
CA PRO A 284 20.08 3.54 1.74
C PRO A 284 21.38 2.85 2.18
N ASP A 285 21.33 2.00 3.21
CA ASP A 285 22.51 1.30 3.75
C ASP A 285 23.12 0.30 2.77
N ILE A 286 22.36 -0.16 1.77
CA ILE A 286 22.79 -1.15 0.78
C ILE A 286 22.82 -0.58 -0.65
N ALA A 287 22.57 0.71 -0.82
CA ALA A 287 22.60 1.36 -2.12
C ALA A 287 23.99 1.23 -2.78
N GLY A 288 24.02 0.93 -4.08
CA GLY A 288 25.23 0.71 -4.85
C GLY A 288 25.87 -0.68 -4.69
N GLN A 289 25.27 -1.56 -3.86
CA GLN A 289 25.83 -2.90 -3.61
C GLN A 289 25.19 -4.00 -4.46
N ASN A 290 24.07 -3.72 -5.11
CA ASN A 290 23.36 -4.68 -5.97
C ASN A 290 22.91 -5.97 -5.24
N ILE A 291 22.52 -5.85 -3.98
CA ILE A 291 22.11 -6.97 -3.11
C ILE A 291 20.65 -6.89 -2.64
N ILE A 292 19.95 -5.83 -3.01
CA ILE A 292 18.50 -5.68 -2.67
C ILE A 292 17.70 -6.78 -3.38
N ASN A 293 16.74 -7.39 -2.66
CA ASN A 293 15.89 -8.43 -3.22
C ASN A 293 14.84 -7.84 -4.19
N PRO A 294 14.83 -8.23 -5.49
CA PRO A 294 13.91 -7.68 -6.47
C PRO A 294 12.49 -8.26 -6.42
N THR A 295 12.23 -9.29 -5.61
CA THR A 295 10.98 -10.07 -5.65
C THR A 295 9.75 -9.19 -5.43
N ALA A 296 9.76 -8.28 -4.45
CA ALA A 296 8.65 -7.37 -4.20
C ALA A 296 8.34 -6.50 -5.42
N THR A 297 9.37 -5.92 -6.05
CA THR A 297 9.24 -5.09 -7.24
C THR A 297 8.71 -5.87 -8.44
N VAL A 298 9.21 -7.08 -8.68
CA VAL A 298 8.74 -7.98 -9.75
C VAL A 298 7.28 -8.40 -9.53
N LEU A 299 6.89 -8.69 -8.28
CA LEU A 299 5.50 -9.01 -7.96
C LEU A 299 4.58 -7.78 -8.06
N SER A 300 5.08 -6.57 -7.76
CA SER A 300 4.34 -5.32 -7.99
C SER A 300 4.14 -5.06 -9.49
N ALA A 301 5.14 -5.40 -10.32
CA ALA A 301 4.99 -5.38 -11.78
C ALA A 301 3.93 -6.37 -12.26
N ALA A 302 3.81 -7.55 -11.65
CA ALA A 302 2.72 -8.47 -11.96
C ALA A 302 1.34 -7.88 -11.58
N MET A 303 1.22 -7.14 -10.47
CA MET A 303 -0.01 -6.42 -10.14
C MET A 303 -0.34 -5.30 -11.14
N LEU A 304 0.67 -4.57 -11.63
CA LEU A 304 0.52 -3.60 -12.72
C LEU A 304 -0.04 -4.26 -13.98
N LEU A 305 0.49 -5.43 -14.35
CA LEU A 305 0.00 -6.17 -15.52
C LEU A 305 -1.44 -6.65 -15.36
N ASP A 306 -1.85 -7.09 -14.17
CA ASP A 306 -3.25 -7.41 -13.88
C ASP A 306 -4.16 -6.20 -14.08
N TYR A 307 -3.73 -5.02 -13.65
CA TYR A 307 -4.48 -3.78 -13.81
C TYR A 307 -4.62 -3.37 -15.29
N LEU A 308 -3.62 -3.68 -16.10
CA LEU A 308 -3.61 -3.40 -17.53
C LEU A 308 -4.26 -4.51 -18.40
N ASP A 309 -5.00 -5.45 -17.77
CA ASP A 309 -5.67 -6.58 -18.42
C ASP A 309 -4.70 -7.60 -19.07
N LEU A 310 -3.48 -7.73 -18.54
CA LEU A 310 -2.44 -8.66 -18.99
C LEU A 310 -2.22 -9.80 -17.97
N SER A 311 -3.30 -10.33 -17.39
CA SER A 311 -3.26 -11.30 -16.28
C SER A 311 -2.54 -12.59 -16.62
N GLU A 312 -2.61 -13.09 -17.85
CA GLU A 312 -1.85 -14.29 -18.26
C GLU A 312 -0.33 -14.10 -18.13
N THR A 313 0.16 -12.88 -18.43
CA THR A 313 1.57 -12.55 -18.28
C THR A 313 1.93 -12.32 -16.80
N ALA A 314 1.05 -11.69 -16.05
CA ALA A 314 1.20 -11.54 -14.60
C ALA A 314 1.36 -12.90 -13.90
N ASP A 315 0.55 -13.88 -14.28
CA ASP A 315 0.62 -15.25 -13.73
C ASP A 315 1.90 -15.97 -14.12
N LYS A 316 2.42 -15.79 -15.35
CA LYS A 316 3.72 -16.32 -15.76
C LYS A 316 4.85 -15.73 -14.89
N ILE A 317 4.80 -14.42 -14.58
CA ILE A 317 5.80 -13.80 -13.70
C ILE A 317 5.72 -14.37 -12.29
N ARG A 318 4.53 -14.50 -11.70
CA ARG A 318 4.34 -15.11 -10.37
C ARG A 318 4.84 -16.54 -10.33
N HIS A 319 4.53 -17.31 -11.37
CA HIS A 319 5.02 -18.69 -11.50
C HIS A 319 6.55 -18.73 -11.60
N ALA A 320 7.16 -17.86 -12.42
CA ALA A 320 8.61 -17.78 -12.54
C ALA A 320 9.30 -17.43 -11.21
N VAL A 321 8.75 -16.49 -10.44
CA VAL A 321 9.21 -16.19 -9.08
C VAL A 321 9.20 -17.45 -8.20
N THR A 322 8.10 -18.20 -8.22
CA THR A 322 7.98 -19.44 -7.43
C THR A 322 9.00 -20.51 -7.86
N VAL A 323 9.24 -20.68 -9.15
CA VAL A 323 10.21 -21.65 -9.68
C VAL A 323 11.63 -21.27 -9.25
N VAL A 324 12.02 -20.02 -9.47
CA VAL A 324 13.37 -19.53 -9.15
C VAL A 324 13.64 -19.58 -7.64
N SER A 325 12.69 -19.18 -6.82
CA SER A 325 12.86 -19.20 -5.35
C SER A 325 12.92 -20.63 -4.78
N SER A 326 12.32 -21.61 -5.44
CA SER A 326 12.34 -23.00 -5.02
C SER A 326 13.60 -23.75 -5.48
N ASP A 327 14.34 -23.20 -6.44
CA ASP A 327 15.58 -23.79 -6.93
C ASP A 327 16.74 -23.47 -5.98
N LYS A 328 17.21 -24.48 -5.25
CA LYS A 328 18.33 -24.36 -4.29
C LYS A 328 19.72 -24.38 -4.93
N SER A 329 19.82 -24.31 -6.25
CA SER A 329 21.08 -24.34 -6.99
C SER A 329 21.74 -22.95 -7.15
N HIS A 330 21.11 -21.91 -6.64
CA HIS A 330 21.58 -20.52 -6.69
C HIS A 330 21.93 -19.97 -5.31
#